data_05ac09898b3453c96ca675e0080d98a3
#
_entry.id   05ac09898b3453c96ca675e0080d98a3
#
_cell.length_a   1.000
_cell.length_b   1.000
_cell.length_c   1.000
_cell.angle_alpha   90.00
_cell.angle_beta   90.00
_cell.angle_gamma   90.00
#
_symmetry.space_group_name_H-M   'P 1'
#
loop_
_entity.id
_entity.type
_entity.pdbx_description
1 polymer ?
#
loop_
_entity_poly.entity_id
_entity_poly.type
_entity_poly.pdbx_seq_one_letter_code
_entity_poly.pdbx_strand_id
1 'polypeptide(L)'
;MRIEIDDALRARARELYPKGLSPESAYLGEEALVAGSFGEAAFERALELLELPKPEYVGAQRLPWDYVGDGFGRVDVKTKPRSVPPRIDYEAGIAAEQLAKPDLPDTFVFVSLYPKATRPGYHYEEAWIVGYMPVERFKRFAQFVPEGSPMGNGTSKSWRDMHDVKLGQLWPIEWLIPYERRSYDDPFPVRKT
;
A
#
# COMPACT_ATOMS: atom_id res chain seq x y z
N MET A 1 -7.86 -8.49 3.65
CA MET A 1 -8.11 -8.55 5.13
C MET A 1 -8.61 -7.20 5.60
N ARG A 2 -9.70 -7.14 6.36
CA ARG A 2 -10.22 -5.92 6.99
C ARG A 2 -9.70 -5.82 8.43
N ILE A 3 -9.30 -4.62 8.82
CA ILE A 3 -8.76 -4.30 10.15
C ILE A 3 -9.52 -3.07 10.67
N GLU A 4 -10.05 -3.14 11.87
CA GLU A 4 -10.62 -1.99 12.56
C GLU A 4 -9.50 -1.07 13.05
N ILE A 5 -9.68 0.23 12.88
CA ILE A 5 -8.72 1.24 13.33
C ILE A 5 -9.10 1.65 14.76
N ASP A 6 -8.62 0.87 15.71
CA ASP A 6 -8.76 1.12 17.14
C ASP A 6 -7.74 2.15 17.68
N ASP A 7 -7.80 2.45 18.97
CA ASP A 7 -6.90 3.41 19.62
C ASP A 7 -5.43 2.94 19.60
N ALA A 8 -5.18 1.64 19.67
CA ALA A 8 -3.83 1.08 19.61
C ALA A 8 -3.21 1.28 18.21
N LEU A 9 -3.97 1.01 17.16
CA LEU A 9 -3.52 1.26 15.78
C LEU A 9 -3.31 2.75 15.53
N ARG A 10 -4.19 3.62 16.04
CA ARG A 10 -4.01 5.08 15.98
C ARG A 10 -2.75 5.55 16.68
N ALA A 11 -2.45 4.99 17.86
CA ALA A 11 -1.23 5.30 18.61
C ALA A 11 0.00 4.87 17.79
N ARG A 12 -0.02 3.66 17.22
CA ARG A 12 1.08 3.15 16.38
C ARG A 12 1.29 3.99 15.13
N ALA A 13 0.22 4.41 14.45
CA ALA A 13 0.31 5.30 13.29
C ALA A 13 0.97 6.64 13.64
N ARG A 14 0.71 7.20 14.82
CA ARG A 14 1.39 8.43 15.30
C ARG A 14 2.89 8.21 15.55
N GLU A 15 3.30 7.04 16.01
CA GLU A 15 4.71 6.69 16.20
C GLU A 15 5.45 6.54 14.87
N LEU A 16 4.79 5.95 13.87
CA LEU A 16 5.32 5.75 12.52
C LEU A 16 5.33 7.06 11.71
N TYR A 17 4.51 8.03 12.11
CA TYR A 17 4.46 9.32 11.40
C TYR A 17 5.85 9.95 11.33
N PRO A 18 6.37 10.26 10.12
CA PRO A 18 7.74 10.67 9.93
C PRO A 18 7.99 12.05 10.52
N LYS A 19 8.62 12.09 11.67
CA LYS A 19 9.03 13.33 12.36
C LYS A 19 10.12 14.03 11.52
N GLY A 20 9.90 15.28 11.18
CA GLY A 20 10.87 16.11 10.47
C GLY A 20 10.80 16.06 8.93
N LEU A 21 9.81 15.39 8.37
CA LEU A 21 9.43 15.66 7.00
C LEU A 21 8.50 16.88 6.97
N SER A 22 8.87 17.91 6.20
CA SER A 22 7.91 18.98 5.94
C SER A 22 6.80 18.46 5.02
N PRO A 23 5.55 18.98 5.14
CA PRO A 23 4.48 18.66 4.20
C PRO A 23 4.87 18.91 2.74
N GLU A 24 5.79 19.82 2.49
CA GLU A 24 6.34 20.14 1.17
C GLU A 24 7.23 19.03 0.60
N SER A 25 7.82 18.18 1.47
CA SER A 25 8.60 17.01 1.03
C SER A 25 7.73 15.79 0.73
N ALA A 26 6.48 15.79 1.16
CA ALA A 26 5.51 14.78 0.81
C ALA A 26 4.81 15.17 -0.49
N TYR A 27 4.90 14.35 -1.49
CA TYR A 27 4.38 14.61 -2.83
C TYR A 27 2.86 14.95 -2.86
N LEU A 28 2.10 14.54 -1.85
CA LEU A 28 0.66 14.81 -1.68
C LEU A 28 0.36 15.59 -0.40
N GLY A 29 1.37 16.22 0.24
CA GLY A 29 1.20 16.96 1.47
C GLY A 29 1.00 16.08 2.71
N GLU A 30 0.60 16.71 3.80
CA GLU A 30 0.45 16.08 5.12
C GLU A 30 -0.56 14.92 5.14
N GLU A 31 -1.65 15.04 4.38
CA GLU A 31 -2.67 13.98 4.30
C GLU A 31 -2.11 12.65 3.81
N ALA A 32 -1.16 12.69 2.87
CA ALA A 32 -0.53 11.47 2.35
C ALA A 32 0.41 10.85 3.38
N LEU A 33 1.14 11.66 4.14
CA LEU A 33 2.03 11.16 5.20
C LEU A 33 1.22 10.48 6.31
N VAL A 34 0.12 11.09 6.72
CA VAL A 34 -0.77 10.49 7.72
C VAL A 34 -1.40 9.21 7.18
N ALA A 35 -1.93 9.23 5.96
CA ALA A 35 -2.48 8.01 5.36
C ALA A 35 -1.43 6.91 5.27
N GLY A 36 -0.19 7.25 4.90
CA GLY A 36 0.95 6.32 4.88
C GLY A 36 1.15 5.64 6.23
N SER A 37 1.29 6.43 7.30
CA SER A 37 1.52 5.89 8.65
C SER A 37 0.37 4.99 9.15
N PHE A 38 -0.88 5.29 8.79
CA PHE A 38 -2.00 4.38 9.08
C PHE A 38 -1.92 3.08 8.28
N GLY A 39 -1.48 3.14 7.02
CA GLY A 39 -1.28 1.95 6.20
C GLY A 39 -0.16 1.06 6.73
N GLU A 40 0.95 1.66 7.13
CA GLU A 40 2.08 0.97 7.77
C GLU A 40 1.65 0.30 9.09
N ALA A 41 0.95 1.02 9.97
CA ALA A 41 0.41 0.45 11.22
C ALA A 41 -0.57 -0.71 10.95
N ALA A 42 -1.42 -0.59 9.93
CA ALA A 42 -2.33 -1.64 9.55
C ALA A 42 -1.61 -2.86 8.97
N PHE A 43 -0.52 -2.67 8.23
CA PHE A 43 0.32 -3.77 7.76
C PHE A 43 0.95 -4.52 8.93
N GLU A 44 1.55 -3.82 9.90
CA GLU A 44 2.08 -4.46 11.12
C GLU A 44 0.99 -5.27 11.85
N ARG A 45 -0.21 -4.68 12.00
CA ARG A 45 -1.34 -5.36 12.63
C ARG A 45 -1.80 -6.60 11.87
N ALA A 46 -1.77 -6.56 10.53
CA ALA A 46 -2.08 -7.72 9.71
C ALA A 46 -1.09 -8.87 9.96
N LEU A 47 0.20 -8.56 10.04
CA LEU A 47 1.22 -9.55 10.34
C LEU A 47 1.03 -10.18 11.73
N GLU A 48 0.70 -9.37 12.74
CA GLU A 48 0.38 -9.87 14.09
C GLU A 48 -0.82 -10.84 14.07
N LEU A 49 -1.91 -10.46 13.40
CA LEU A 49 -3.12 -11.29 13.28
C LEU A 49 -2.89 -12.60 12.52
N LEU A 50 -1.91 -12.62 11.62
CA LEU A 50 -1.52 -13.79 10.84
C LEU A 50 -0.38 -14.60 11.48
N GLU A 51 0.09 -14.17 12.65
CA GLU A 51 1.23 -14.78 13.36
C GLU A 51 2.50 -14.84 12.46
N LEU A 52 2.66 -13.84 11.57
CA LEU A 52 3.82 -13.72 10.71
C LEU A 52 4.93 -12.92 11.40
N PRO A 53 6.22 -13.20 11.10
CA PRO A 53 7.32 -12.40 11.62
C PRO A 53 7.15 -10.92 11.32
N LYS A 54 7.46 -10.05 12.27
CA LYS A 54 7.43 -8.60 12.07
C LYS A 54 8.77 -8.15 11.46
N PRO A 55 8.76 -7.54 10.26
CA PRO A 55 9.96 -6.96 9.67
C PRO A 55 10.37 -5.70 10.43
N GLU A 56 11.64 -5.32 10.30
CA GLU A 56 12.18 -4.08 10.85
C GLU A 56 11.63 -2.86 10.08
N TYR A 57 11.09 -1.87 10.79
CA TYR A 57 10.67 -0.61 10.21
C TYR A 57 11.88 0.30 9.95
N VAL A 58 12.08 0.67 8.70
CA VAL A 58 13.19 1.53 8.22
C VAL A 58 12.71 2.81 7.53
N GLY A 59 11.41 3.05 7.46
CA GLY A 59 10.81 4.21 6.78
C GLY A 59 11.33 5.56 7.27
N ALA A 60 11.72 5.65 8.55
CA ALA A 60 12.37 6.84 9.11
C ALA A 60 13.73 7.19 8.47
N GLN A 61 14.38 6.24 7.78
CA GLN A 61 15.69 6.42 7.15
C GLN A 61 15.61 7.02 5.73
N ARG A 62 14.42 7.39 5.26
CA ARG A 62 14.17 7.91 3.90
C ARG A 62 14.57 6.98 2.76
N LEU A 63 14.52 5.69 3.01
CA LEU A 63 14.70 4.66 1.99
C LEU A 63 13.46 4.59 1.09
N PRO A 64 13.58 4.05 -0.13
CA PRO A 64 12.43 3.84 -1.02
C PRO A 64 11.53 2.66 -0.61
N TRP A 65 11.65 2.17 0.61
CA TRP A 65 10.83 1.12 1.24
C TRP A 65 10.68 1.40 2.73
N ASP A 66 9.64 0.84 3.34
CA ASP A 66 9.26 1.09 4.73
C ASP A 66 9.78 0.04 5.69
N TYR A 67 9.93 -1.20 5.20
CA TYR A 67 10.33 -2.35 6.01
C TYR A 67 11.39 -3.20 5.34
N VAL A 68 12.20 -3.88 6.19
CA VAL A 68 13.15 -4.93 5.79
C VAL A 68 13.00 -6.11 6.73
N GLY A 69 12.96 -7.32 6.22
CA GLY A 69 12.87 -8.50 7.07
C GLY A 69 13.29 -9.79 6.37
N ASP A 70 13.79 -10.72 7.17
CA ASP A 70 14.13 -12.06 6.70
C ASP A 70 12.89 -12.74 6.09
N GLY A 71 13.02 -13.16 4.85
CA GLY A 71 11.96 -13.81 4.10
C GLY A 71 10.91 -12.87 3.48
N PHE A 72 10.92 -11.57 3.79
CA PHE A 72 10.07 -10.56 3.13
C PHE A 72 10.86 -9.69 2.14
N GLY A 73 12.19 -9.60 2.33
CA GLY A 73 13.00 -8.63 1.63
C GLY A 73 12.63 -7.20 2.04
N ARG A 74 12.67 -6.28 1.06
CA ARG A 74 12.31 -4.86 1.20
C ARG A 74 10.86 -4.67 0.82
N VAL A 75 10.05 -4.14 1.75
CA VAL A 75 8.62 -3.94 1.57
C VAL A 75 8.29 -2.45 1.58
N ASP A 76 7.49 -2.01 0.63
CA ASP A 76 6.95 -0.65 0.55
C ASP A 76 5.42 -0.71 0.63
N VAL A 77 4.84 -0.01 1.59
CA VAL A 77 3.39 0.00 1.88
C VAL A 77 2.72 1.16 1.17
N LYS A 78 1.90 0.86 0.19
CA LYS A 78 1.16 1.84 -0.61
C LYS A 78 -0.25 2.01 -0.10
N THR A 79 -0.55 3.18 0.41
CA THR A 79 -1.83 3.48 1.05
C THR A 79 -2.69 4.41 0.21
N LYS A 80 -3.96 4.05 0.04
CA LYS A 80 -4.93 4.84 -0.71
C LYS A 80 -6.20 5.07 0.12
N PRO A 81 -6.49 6.31 0.57
CA PRO A 81 -7.78 6.66 1.15
C PRO A 81 -8.90 6.52 0.13
N ARG A 82 -10.04 5.93 0.55
CA ARG A 82 -11.21 5.70 -0.30
C ARG A 82 -12.48 6.18 0.39
N SER A 83 -13.43 6.69 -0.40
CA SER A 83 -14.77 7.09 0.08
C SER A 83 -15.74 5.92 0.20
N VAL A 84 -15.39 4.77 -0.35
CA VAL A 84 -16.17 3.53 -0.32
C VAL A 84 -15.23 2.34 -0.06
N PRO A 85 -15.74 1.23 0.50
CA PRO A 85 -14.93 0.02 0.70
C PRO A 85 -14.29 -0.45 -0.62
N PRO A 86 -13.08 -1.04 -0.56
CA PRO A 86 -12.38 -1.48 -1.76
C PRO A 86 -13.08 -2.66 -2.42
N ARG A 87 -13.07 -2.67 -3.76
CA ARG A 87 -13.61 -3.74 -4.61
C ARG A 87 -12.53 -4.29 -5.50
N ILE A 88 -12.68 -5.53 -5.94
CA ILE A 88 -11.68 -6.25 -6.76
C ILE A 88 -11.39 -5.57 -8.12
N ASP A 89 -12.35 -4.82 -8.65
CA ASP A 89 -12.26 -4.07 -9.91
C ASP A 89 -11.59 -2.69 -9.76
N TYR A 90 -11.27 -2.26 -8.52
CA TYR A 90 -10.55 -1.02 -8.28
C TYR A 90 -9.07 -1.17 -8.58
N GLU A 91 -8.39 -0.03 -8.78
CA GLU A 91 -6.97 0.04 -9.10
C GLU A 91 -6.11 0.23 -7.83
N ALA A 92 -4.94 -0.42 -7.86
CA ALA A 92 -3.78 -0.12 -7.05
C ALA A 92 -2.66 0.35 -7.97
N GLY A 93 -2.15 1.55 -7.73
CA GLY A 93 -1.22 2.20 -8.64
C GLY A 93 0.06 2.65 -7.99
N ILE A 94 1.12 2.66 -8.79
CA ILE A 94 2.44 3.21 -8.47
C ILE A 94 2.76 4.28 -9.49
N ALA A 95 3.27 5.43 -9.05
CA ALA A 95 3.72 6.48 -9.95
C ALA A 95 4.84 5.98 -10.87
N ALA A 96 4.78 6.33 -12.15
CA ALA A 96 5.77 5.89 -13.13
C ALA A 96 7.18 6.32 -12.74
N GLU A 97 7.35 7.53 -12.23
CA GLU A 97 8.62 8.05 -11.72
C GLU A 97 9.19 7.23 -10.56
N GLN A 98 8.33 6.64 -9.72
CA GLN A 98 8.76 5.79 -8.62
C GLN A 98 9.27 4.44 -9.13
N LEU A 99 8.59 3.85 -10.10
CA LEU A 99 9.03 2.59 -10.73
C LEU A 99 10.30 2.75 -11.58
N ALA A 100 10.62 3.96 -12.00
CA ALA A 100 11.84 4.27 -12.76
C ALA A 100 13.08 4.43 -11.87
N LYS A 101 12.94 4.44 -10.54
CA LYS A 101 14.08 4.55 -9.63
C LYS A 101 14.95 3.30 -9.69
N PRO A 102 16.31 3.45 -9.53
CA PRO A 102 17.21 2.31 -9.55
C PRO A 102 17.00 1.36 -8.36
N ASP A 103 16.67 1.95 -7.20
CA ASP A 103 16.45 1.19 -5.97
C ASP A 103 14.94 1.03 -5.75
N LEU A 104 14.47 -0.20 -5.95
CA LEU A 104 13.07 -0.55 -5.72
C LEU A 104 12.95 -1.51 -4.53
N PRO A 105 11.82 -1.53 -3.84
CA PRO A 105 11.51 -2.60 -2.90
C PRO A 105 11.42 -3.95 -3.63
N ASP A 106 11.38 -5.03 -2.89
CA ASP A 106 11.15 -6.35 -3.47
C ASP A 106 9.63 -6.63 -3.61
N THR A 107 8.83 -5.99 -2.76
CA THR A 107 7.37 -6.19 -2.71
C THR A 107 6.64 -4.89 -2.38
N PHE A 108 5.53 -4.64 -3.08
CA PHE A 108 4.53 -3.65 -2.69
C PHE A 108 3.40 -4.32 -1.93
N VAL A 109 3.03 -3.75 -0.78
CA VAL A 109 1.80 -4.07 -0.04
C VAL A 109 0.82 -2.94 -0.23
N PHE A 110 -0.43 -3.25 -0.56
CA PHE A 110 -1.44 -2.24 -0.83
C PHE A 110 -2.49 -2.20 0.28
N VAL A 111 -2.73 -1.00 0.79
CA VAL A 111 -3.71 -0.73 1.85
C VAL A 111 -4.72 0.30 1.36
N SER A 112 -5.99 0.06 1.64
CA SER A 112 -7.06 1.05 1.46
C SER A 112 -7.58 1.48 2.82
N LEU A 113 -7.67 2.79 3.06
CA LEU A 113 -8.27 3.36 4.26
C LEU A 113 -9.69 3.84 3.97
N TYR A 114 -10.62 3.58 4.89
CA TYR A 114 -12.03 3.91 4.74
C TYR A 114 -12.66 4.34 6.08
N PRO A 115 -13.61 5.26 6.07
CA PRO A 115 -13.93 6.16 4.99
C PRO A 115 -12.82 7.20 4.80
N LYS A 116 -12.62 7.69 3.56
CA LYS A 116 -11.78 8.86 3.34
C LYS A 116 -12.40 10.03 4.12
N ALA A 117 -11.64 10.58 5.05
CA ALA A 117 -12.09 11.73 5.82
C ALA A 117 -12.47 12.89 4.89
N THR A 118 -13.67 13.43 5.08
CA THR A 118 -14.15 14.62 4.35
C THR A 118 -13.79 15.92 5.09
N ARG A 119 -13.18 15.80 6.28
CA ARG A 119 -12.78 16.93 7.13
C ARG A 119 -11.31 16.80 7.54
N PRO A 120 -10.56 17.87 7.76
CA PRO A 120 -9.24 17.81 8.36
C PRO A 120 -9.34 17.11 9.72
N GLY A 121 -8.68 15.96 9.89
CA GLY A 121 -8.72 15.23 11.17
C GLY A 121 -8.67 13.71 11.08
N TYR A 122 -8.39 13.13 9.91
CA TYR A 122 -7.92 11.74 9.80
C TYR A 122 -8.76 10.69 10.55
N HIS A 123 -10.08 10.71 10.37
CA HIS A 123 -11.00 9.76 11.00
C HIS A 123 -11.23 8.53 10.11
N TYR A 124 -10.16 7.77 9.86
CA TYR A 124 -10.33 6.44 9.27
C TYR A 124 -10.90 5.48 10.33
N GLU A 125 -11.83 4.64 9.93
CA GLU A 125 -12.46 3.62 10.79
C GLU A 125 -11.94 2.24 10.46
N GLU A 126 -11.58 2.01 9.21
CA GLU A 126 -11.15 0.72 8.70
C GLU A 126 -9.91 0.86 7.82
N ALA A 127 -9.01 -0.11 7.97
CA ALA A 127 -7.95 -0.39 7.02
C ALA A 127 -8.22 -1.74 6.35
N TRP A 128 -8.02 -1.78 5.04
CA TRP A 128 -8.15 -3.00 4.24
C TRP A 128 -6.79 -3.31 3.63
N ILE A 129 -6.14 -4.37 4.10
CA ILE A 129 -5.00 -4.91 3.37
C ILE A 129 -5.58 -5.61 2.13
N VAL A 130 -5.50 -4.92 1.00
CA VAL A 130 -6.14 -5.41 -0.23
C VAL A 130 -5.28 -6.45 -0.93
N GLY A 131 -4.01 -6.56 -0.55
CA GLY A 131 -3.09 -7.60 -1.00
C GLY A 131 -1.68 -7.06 -1.19
N TYR A 132 -0.82 -7.91 -1.75
CA TYR A 132 0.55 -7.57 -2.08
C TYR A 132 0.92 -8.03 -3.49
N MET A 133 2.01 -7.50 -4.02
CA MET A 133 2.55 -7.95 -5.31
C MET A 133 4.07 -7.74 -5.33
N PRO A 134 4.88 -8.75 -5.68
CA PRO A 134 6.29 -8.59 -5.97
C PRO A 134 6.50 -7.56 -7.07
N VAL A 135 7.54 -6.74 -6.96
CA VAL A 135 7.77 -5.61 -7.89
C VAL A 135 7.94 -6.08 -9.33
N GLU A 136 8.66 -7.17 -9.56
CA GLU A 136 8.86 -7.69 -10.92
C GLU A 136 7.54 -8.18 -11.54
N ARG A 137 6.66 -8.76 -10.72
CA ARG A 137 5.31 -9.11 -11.16
C ARG A 137 4.47 -7.86 -11.43
N PHE A 138 4.56 -6.84 -10.57
CA PHE A 138 3.88 -5.57 -10.79
C PHE A 138 4.28 -4.94 -12.13
N LYS A 139 5.58 -4.83 -12.42
CA LYS A 139 6.10 -4.31 -13.69
C LYS A 139 5.57 -5.07 -14.91
N ARG A 140 5.42 -6.40 -14.79
CA ARG A 140 4.95 -7.26 -15.89
C ARG A 140 3.46 -7.09 -16.20
N PHE A 141 2.63 -6.85 -15.19
CA PHE A 141 1.15 -6.88 -15.33
C PHE A 141 0.50 -5.50 -15.21
N ALA A 142 1.21 -4.49 -14.73
CA ALA A 142 0.65 -3.17 -14.59
C ALA A 142 0.44 -2.50 -15.96
N GLN A 143 -0.70 -1.82 -16.07
CA GLN A 143 -1.03 -1.01 -17.24
C GLN A 143 -0.56 0.43 -17.02
N PHE A 144 0.09 1.00 -18.01
CA PHE A 144 0.45 2.41 -17.99
C PHE A 144 -0.79 3.27 -18.18
N VAL A 145 -0.98 4.25 -17.29
CA VAL A 145 -2.08 5.19 -17.27
C VAL A 145 -1.49 6.60 -17.34
N PRO A 146 -1.56 7.28 -18.49
CA PRO A 146 -1.05 8.63 -18.63
C PRO A 146 -1.75 9.63 -17.70
N GLU A 147 -1.05 10.69 -17.34
CA GLU A 147 -1.65 11.86 -16.68
C GLU A 147 -2.88 12.35 -17.45
N GLY A 148 -3.92 12.75 -16.72
CA GLY A 148 -5.18 13.21 -17.30
C GLY A 148 -6.14 12.10 -17.74
N SER A 149 -5.72 10.83 -17.75
CA SER A 149 -6.59 9.70 -18.10
C SER A 149 -7.73 9.55 -17.09
N PRO A 150 -8.95 9.18 -17.53
CA PRO A 150 -10.05 8.87 -16.64
C PRO A 150 -9.67 7.72 -15.69
N MET A 151 -9.96 7.86 -14.41
CA MET A 151 -9.82 6.78 -13.44
C MET A 151 -11.10 5.92 -13.40
N GLY A 152 -10.99 4.71 -12.86
CA GLY A 152 -12.05 3.70 -12.93
C GLY A 152 -13.45 4.09 -12.41
N ASN A 153 -13.58 5.20 -11.67
CA ASN A 153 -14.87 5.76 -11.27
C ASN A 153 -15.47 6.75 -12.29
N GLY A 154 -14.74 7.06 -13.37
CA GLY A 154 -15.16 7.98 -14.44
C GLY A 154 -15.25 9.47 -14.06
N THR A 155 -15.12 9.80 -12.77
CA THR A 155 -15.28 11.18 -12.26
C THR A 155 -13.97 11.87 -11.93
N SER A 156 -12.91 11.10 -11.69
CA SER A 156 -11.56 11.61 -11.43
C SER A 156 -10.61 11.27 -12.57
N LYS A 157 -9.56 12.08 -12.70
CA LYS A 157 -8.48 11.86 -13.66
C LYS A 157 -7.20 11.52 -12.92
N SER A 158 -6.33 10.76 -13.56
CA SER A 158 -4.97 10.58 -13.08
C SER A 158 -4.26 11.93 -13.08
N TRP A 159 -3.67 12.29 -11.97
CA TRP A 159 -2.99 13.57 -11.82
C TRP A 159 -1.49 13.48 -12.16
N ARG A 160 -1.02 12.30 -12.53
CA ARG A 160 0.32 11.99 -13.04
C ARG A 160 0.31 10.67 -13.81
N ASP A 161 1.42 10.36 -14.45
CA ASP A 161 1.66 9.05 -15.05
C ASP A 161 1.71 7.97 -13.97
N MET A 162 0.94 6.91 -14.16
CA MET A 162 0.81 5.81 -13.20
C MET A 162 1.01 4.46 -13.90
N HIS A 163 1.33 3.46 -13.12
CA HIS A 163 1.19 2.06 -13.50
C HIS A 163 0.18 1.42 -12.54
N ASP A 164 -0.89 0.87 -13.07
CA ASP A 164 -2.02 0.36 -12.30
C ASP A 164 -2.25 -1.14 -12.52
N VAL A 165 -2.59 -1.83 -11.45
CA VAL A 165 -3.12 -3.20 -11.46
C VAL A 165 -4.51 -3.19 -10.83
N LYS A 166 -5.36 -4.18 -11.15
CA LYS A 166 -6.63 -4.35 -10.42
C LYS A 166 -6.38 -5.01 -9.06
N LEU A 167 -7.16 -4.63 -8.03
CA LEU A 167 -7.05 -5.24 -6.70
C LEU A 167 -7.24 -6.76 -6.74
N GLY A 168 -8.05 -7.26 -7.69
CA GLY A 168 -8.25 -8.69 -7.92
C GLY A 168 -6.99 -9.44 -8.41
N GLN A 169 -5.97 -8.71 -8.89
CA GLN A 169 -4.70 -9.28 -9.36
C GLN A 169 -3.64 -9.38 -8.25
N LEU A 170 -3.90 -8.74 -7.09
CA LEU A 170 -3.01 -8.80 -5.93
C LEU A 170 -3.11 -10.17 -5.26
N TRP A 171 -2.00 -10.63 -4.74
CA TRP A 171 -1.98 -11.81 -3.88
C TRP A 171 -2.53 -11.47 -2.49
N PRO A 172 -3.30 -12.36 -1.85
CA PRO A 172 -3.78 -12.18 -0.49
C PRO A 172 -2.62 -12.03 0.49
N ILE A 173 -2.75 -11.18 1.49
CA ILE A 173 -1.69 -10.96 2.49
C ILE A 173 -1.35 -12.24 3.27
N GLU A 174 -2.30 -13.14 3.42
CA GLU A 174 -2.15 -14.46 4.04
C GLU A 174 -1.13 -15.33 3.29
N TRP A 175 -0.78 -14.96 2.06
CA TRP A 175 0.22 -15.63 1.25
C TRP A 175 1.57 -14.92 1.27
N LEU A 176 1.73 -13.90 2.08
CA LEU A 176 3.01 -13.24 2.28
C LEU A 176 3.92 -14.16 3.10
N ILE A 177 4.38 -15.22 2.42
CA ILE A 177 5.37 -16.16 2.92
C ILE A 177 6.76 -15.68 2.49
N PRO A 178 7.83 -16.08 3.21
CA PRO A 178 9.19 -15.80 2.79
C PRO A 178 9.37 -15.97 1.26
N TYR A 179 9.89 -14.94 0.64
CA TYR A 179 10.05 -14.72 -0.79
C TYR A 179 10.63 -15.91 -1.60
N GLU A 180 11.41 -16.76 -0.95
CA GLU A 180 12.11 -17.88 -1.59
C GLU A 180 11.21 -19.04 -2.08
N ARG A 181 9.90 -18.99 -1.82
CA ARG A 181 9.01 -20.13 -2.04
C ARG A 181 7.96 -19.96 -3.13
N ARG A 182 7.88 -18.79 -3.81
CA ARG A 182 6.88 -18.56 -4.85
C ARG A 182 7.51 -18.15 -6.18
N SER A 183 7.05 -18.77 -7.25
CA SER A 183 7.37 -18.36 -8.61
C SER A 183 6.61 -17.09 -8.98
N TYR A 184 7.24 -16.18 -9.72
CA TYR A 184 6.56 -15.01 -10.32
C TYR A 184 5.46 -15.41 -11.29
N ASP A 185 5.49 -16.63 -11.79
CA ASP A 185 4.52 -17.18 -12.73
C ASP A 185 3.32 -17.86 -12.04
N ASP A 186 3.28 -17.86 -10.69
CA ASP A 186 2.13 -18.38 -9.98
C ASP A 186 0.85 -17.67 -10.41
N PRO A 187 -0.24 -18.42 -10.69
CA PRO A 187 -1.48 -17.83 -11.15
C PRO A 187 -2.03 -16.82 -10.15
N PHE A 188 -2.76 -15.83 -10.66
CA PHE A 188 -3.51 -14.95 -9.76
C PHE A 188 -4.47 -15.78 -8.91
N PRO A 189 -4.55 -15.51 -7.60
CA PRO A 189 -5.47 -16.22 -6.75
C PRO A 189 -6.90 -15.96 -7.21
N VAL A 190 -7.64 -17.02 -7.46
CA VAL A 190 -9.10 -16.91 -7.66
C VAL A 190 -9.67 -16.65 -6.27
N ARG A 191 -10.02 -15.40 -5.99
CA ARG A 191 -10.76 -15.08 -4.76
C ARG A 191 -12.12 -15.73 -4.86
N LYS A 192 -12.39 -16.69 -3.98
CA LYS A 192 -13.78 -17.17 -3.79
C LYS A 192 -14.57 -15.97 -3.25
N THR A 193 -15.57 -15.55 -4.02
CA THR A 193 -16.56 -14.54 -3.65
C THR A 193 -17.37 -14.98 -2.44
#